data_c980ad3021979f35b3bc0b49da76380a
#
_entry.id   c980ad3021979f35b3bc0b49da76380a
#
_cell.length_a   1.000
_cell.length_b   1.000
_cell.length_c   1.000
_cell.angle_alpha   90.00
_cell.angle_beta   90.00
_cell.angle_gamma   90.00
#
_symmetry.space_group_name_H-M   'P 1'
#
loop_
_entity.id
_entity.type
_entity.pdbx_description
1 polymer ?
#
loop_
_entity_poly.entity_id
_entity_poly.type
_entity_poly.pdbx_seq_one_letter_code
_entity_poly.pdbx_strand_id
1 'polypeptide(L)'
;MLDVSREDIATGSLPRVLLLLAVPLVAQNLALVAQQVVDLFWVGRLGGDAVAAVGLSTVVIGLAMVPVLVFAVGSQVLTAQRVGAGAVERARRVPVNAAGAAVVVTSVVGVGLVVLPPTVGGLFDPSAAVADMAVAYLSAYSLALVATGASDALESGFTGWGDTRAAFLVNASAIAVNVVLDPLLILGYWVFPEWGVAGAAVATAVGYAVGALLALALAVRGRGDFRLTRASVTPDLPTVREVLGVGLPIAGQNAGRQVARLLVVAVVSIVAGAPGLAAYHIGSQVASVAFVPAQGLGQAATSVVG
;
A
#
# COMPACT_ATOMS: atom_id res chain seq x y z
N MET A 1 22.69 -13.92 -8.25
CA MET A 1 22.43 -13.94 -9.70
C MET A 1 21.36 -12.94 -10.16
N LEU A 2 20.70 -12.21 -9.30
CA LEU A 2 19.69 -11.19 -9.57
C LEU A 2 19.99 -9.83 -8.89
N ASP A 3 21.23 -9.51 -8.51
CA ASP A 3 21.61 -8.19 -8.05
C ASP A 3 21.86 -7.31 -9.28
N VAL A 4 21.08 -6.27 -9.41
CA VAL A 4 21.21 -5.26 -10.46
C VAL A 4 21.95 -4.11 -9.84
N SER A 5 23.20 -3.90 -10.27
CA SER A 5 23.98 -2.73 -9.88
C SER A 5 23.51 -1.51 -10.66
N ARG A 6 23.85 -0.30 -10.18
CA ARG A 6 23.61 0.94 -10.95
C ARG A 6 24.27 0.90 -12.33
N GLU A 7 25.44 0.25 -12.40
CA GLU A 7 26.19 0.10 -13.65
C GLU A 7 25.43 -0.81 -14.62
N ASP A 8 24.80 -1.88 -14.12
CA ASP A 8 23.92 -2.75 -14.92
C ASP A 8 22.69 -2.02 -15.44
N ILE A 9 22.11 -1.10 -14.64
CA ILE A 9 20.97 -0.26 -15.07
C ILE A 9 21.41 0.70 -16.17
N ALA A 10 22.59 1.30 -16.03
CA ALA A 10 23.07 2.32 -16.96
C ALA A 10 23.63 1.72 -18.27
N THR A 11 24.21 0.52 -18.24
CA THR A 11 24.93 -0.09 -19.38
C THR A 11 24.30 -1.37 -19.91
N GLY A 12 23.37 -1.97 -19.16
CA GLY A 12 22.70 -3.21 -19.52
C GLY A 12 21.68 -3.05 -20.66
N SER A 13 21.33 -4.16 -21.33
CA SER A 13 20.24 -4.14 -22.30
C SER A 13 18.90 -3.84 -21.58
N LEU A 14 18.17 -2.86 -22.05
CA LEU A 14 16.92 -2.36 -21.47
C LEU A 14 15.91 -3.49 -21.13
N PRO A 15 15.66 -4.48 -22.01
CA PRO A 15 14.72 -5.56 -21.68
C PRO A 15 15.17 -6.42 -20.51
N ARG A 16 16.49 -6.70 -20.40
CA ARG A 16 17.04 -7.49 -19.30
C ARG A 16 16.94 -6.75 -17.97
N VAL A 17 17.28 -5.49 -17.95
CA VAL A 17 17.20 -4.64 -16.76
C VAL A 17 15.76 -4.54 -16.29
N LEU A 18 14.81 -4.24 -17.19
CA LEU A 18 13.39 -4.17 -16.88
C LEU A 18 12.86 -5.48 -16.29
N LEU A 19 13.22 -6.64 -16.87
CA LEU A 19 12.77 -7.94 -16.36
C LEU A 19 13.34 -8.22 -14.96
N LEU A 20 14.63 -7.93 -14.73
CA LEU A 20 15.25 -8.15 -13.42
C LEU A 20 14.63 -7.29 -12.32
N LEU A 21 14.23 -6.06 -12.64
CA LEU A 21 13.55 -5.18 -11.71
C LEU A 21 12.06 -5.54 -11.55
N ALA A 22 11.41 -5.98 -12.63
CA ALA A 22 9.98 -6.30 -12.62
C ALA A 22 9.65 -7.60 -11.87
N VAL A 23 10.49 -8.64 -11.94
CA VAL A 23 10.21 -9.94 -11.32
C VAL A 23 9.90 -9.83 -9.82
N PRO A 24 10.72 -9.15 -8.98
CA PRO A 24 10.39 -8.97 -7.57
C PRO A 24 9.08 -8.19 -7.36
N LEU A 25 8.82 -7.16 -8.17
CA LEU A 25 7.62 -6.32 -8.07
C LEU A 25 6.35 -7.08 -8.50
N VAL A 26 6.44 -7.92 -9.52
CA VAL A 26 5.35 -8.83 -9.92
C VAL A 26 5.07 -9.83 -8.78
N ALA A 27 6.10 -10.43 -8.22
CA ALA A 27 5.97 -11.35 -7.09
C ALA A 27 5.32 -10.66 -5.87
N GLN A 28 5.70 -9.42 -5.59
CA GLN A 28 5.10 -8.58 -4.55
C GLN A 28 3.61 -8.34 -4.80
N ASN A 29 3.23 -7.93 -6.01
CA ASN A 29 1.82 -7.69 -6.35
C ASN A 29 0.99 -9.00 -6.25
N LEU A 30 1.55 -10.14 -6.64
CA LEU A 30 0.90 -11.45 -6.45
C LEU A 30 0.74 -11.80 -4.96
N ALA A 31 1.76 -11.52 -4.15
CA ALA A 31 1.69 -11.76 -2.70
C ALA A 31 0.62 -10.88 -2.03
N LEU A 32 0.47 -9.62 -2.45
CA LEU A 32 -0.61 -8.74 -1.97
C LEU A 32 -2.00 -9.29 -2.31
N VAL A 33 -2.19 -9.80 -3.53
CA VAL A 33 -3.47 -10.44 -3.92
C VAL A 33 -3.71 -11.69 -3.07
N ALA A 34 -2.69 -12.52 -2.86
CA ALA A 34 -2.81 -13.70 -2.01
C ALA A 34 -3.15 -13.32 -0.56
N GLN A 35 -2.53 -12.29 -0.01
CA GLN A 35 -2.85 -11.76 1.31
C GLN A 35 -4.33 -11.38 1.41
N GLN A 36 -4.85 -10.59 0.47
CA GLN A 36 -6.26 -10.18 0.47
C GLN A 36 -7.22 -11.37 0.50
N VAL A 37 -6.88 -12.46 -0.20
CA VAL A 37 -7.68 -13.70 -0.17
C VAL A 37 -7.60 -14.38 1.21
N VAL A 38 -6.43 -14.41 1.82
CA VAL A 38 -6.23 -14.99 3.17
C VAL A 38 -6.97 -14.18 4.23
N ASP A 39 -6.86 -12.84 4.20
CA ASP A 39 -7.58 -11.94 5.11
C ASP A 39 -9.09 -12.17 5.01
N LEU A 40 -9.62 -12.20 3.77
CA LEU A 40 -11.04 -12.45 3.52
C LEU A 40 -11.48 -13.85 3.98
N PHE A 41 -10.63 -14.86 3.84
CA PHE A 41 -10.91 -16.22 4.34
C PHE A 41 -11.08 -16.23 5.85
N TRP A 42 -10.19 -15.58 6.62
CA TRP A 42 -10.28 -15.53 8.07
C TRP A 42 -11.45 -14.67 8.55
N VAL A 43 -11.68 -13.52 7.95
CA VAL A 43 -12.86 -12.69 8.23
C VAL A 43 -14.16 -13.43 7.94
N GLY A 44 -14.19 -14.23 6.85
CA GLY A 44 -15.34 -15.06 6.50
C GLY A 44 -15.72 -16.09 7.56
N ARG A 45 -14.75 -16.52 8.41
CA ARG A 45 -15.02 -17.41 9.55
C ARG A 45 -15.86 -16.77 10.65
N LEU A 46 -15.90 -15.42 10.72
CA LEU A 46 -16.74 -14.67 11.66
C LEU A 46 -18.21 -14.56 11.19
N GLY A 47 -18.48 -14.88 9.93
CA GLY A 47 -19.84 -14.83 9.35
C GLY A 47 -20.04 -13.73 8.31
N GLY A 48 -21.25 -13.71 7.73
CA GLY A 48 -21.60 -12.80 6.63
C GLY A 48 -21.58 -11.31 7.03
N ASP A 49 -21.97 -10.97 8.24
CA ASP A 49 -21.99 -9.60 8.75
C ASP A 49 -20.58 -9.03 8.84
N ALA A 50 -19.58 -9.82 9.24
CA ALA A 50 -18.19 -9.43 9.29
C ALA A 50 -17.64 -9.15 7.87
N VAL A 51 -17.95 -9.99 6.90
CA VAL A 51 -17.57 -9.78 5.49
C VAL A 51 -18.24 -8.52 4.94
N ALA A 52 -19.52 -8.30 5.25
CA ALA A 52 -20.23 -7.08 4.85
C ALA A 52 -19.61 -5.82 5.47
N ALA A 53 -19.25 -5.87 6.76
CA ALA A 53 -18.62 -4.75 7.46
C ALA A 53 -17.27 -4.38 6.86
N VAL A 54 -16.41 -5.36 6.58
CA VAL A 54 -15.11 -5.15 5.92
C VAL A 54 -15.32 -4.64 4.49
N GLY A 55 -16.29 -5.21 3.75
CA GLY A 55 -16.65 -4.78 2.40
C GLY A 55 -17.06 -3.30 2.34
N LEU A 56 -17.95 -2.85 3.24
CA LEU A 56 -18.32 -1.43 3.36
C LEU A 56 -17.13 -0.55 3.71
N SER A 57 -16.29 -1.00 4.64
CA SER A 57 -15.10 -0.27 5.07
C SER A 57 -14.08 -0.09 3.95
N THR A 58 -14.01 -1.01 2.99
CA THR A 58 -13.08 -0.96 1.85
C THR A 58 -13.26 0.30 1.01
N VAL A 59 -14.48 0.81 0.88
CA VAL A 59 -14.76 2.07 0.14
C VAL A 59 -14.12 3.26 0.85
N VAL A 60 -14.28 3.34 2.17
CA VAL A 60 -13.71 4.41 3.01
C VAL A 60 -12.19 4.32 3.04
N ILE A 61 -11.66 3.11 3.21
CA ILE A 61 -10.22 2.83 3.19
C ILE A 61 -9.61 3.22 1.84
N GLY A 62 -10.29 2.93 0.72
CA GLY A 62 -9.82 3.32 -0.61
C GLY A 62 -9.56 4.83 -0.74
N LEU A 63 -10.39 5.67 -0.11
CA LEU A 63 -10.17 7.11 -0.04
C LEU A 63 -9.06 7.47 0.94
N ALA A 64 -9.03 6.82 2.10
CA ALA A 64 -8.01 7.05 3.12
C ALA A 64 -6.59 6.67 2.66
N MET A 65 -6.45 5.75 1.71
CA MET A 65 -5.18 5.32 1.12
C MET A 65 -4.61 6.31 0.09
N VAL A 66 -5.37 7.32 -0.35
CA VAL A 66 -4.88 8.31 -1.33
C VAL A 66 -3.60 9.01 -0.86
N PRO A 67 -3.47 9.52 0.38
CA PRO A 67 -2.22 10.10 0.86
C PRO A 67 -1.05 9.10 0.85
N VAL A 68 -1.28 7.83 1.20
CA VAL A 68 -0.26 6.79 1.15
C VAL A 68 0.31 6.70 -0.27
N LEU A 69 -0.56 6.63 -1.27
CA LEU A 69 -0.17 6.58 -2.68
C LEU A 69 0.63 7.83 -3.09
N VAL A 70 0.23 9.03 -2.63
CA VAL A 70 0.95 10.28 -2.93
C VAL A 70 2.39 10.19 -2.47
N PHE A 71 2.62 9.78 -1.22
CA PHE A 71 3.97 9.72 -0.66
C PHE A 71 4.78 8.54 -1.21
N ALA A 72 4.16 7.39 -1.47
CA ALA A 72 4.83 6.24 -2.07
C ALA A 72 5.33 6.57 -3.48
N VAL A 73 4.45 7.03 -4.37
CA VAL A 73 4.81 7.36 -5.75
C VAL A 73 5.78 8.55 -5.80
N GLY A 74 5.53 9.59 -5.01
CA GLY A 74 6.45 10.74 -4.91
C GLY A 74 7.84 10.33 -4.43
N SER A 75 7.91 9.42 -3.43
CA SER A 75 9.17 8.85 -2.94
C SER A 75 9.91 8.08 -4.05
N GLN A 76 9.21 7.21 -4.76
CA GLN A 76 9.81 6.41 -5.83
C GLN A 76 10.37 7.29 -6.97
N VAL A 77 9.52 8.13 -7.55
CA VAL A 77 9.87 8.92 -8.73
C VAL A 77 10.96 9.93 -8.41
N LEU A 78 10.83 10.68 -7.32
CA LEU A 78 11.82 11.69 -6.95
C LEU A 78 13.16 11.07 -6.55
N THR A 79 13.14 9.90 -5.91
CA THR A 79 14.36 9.14 -5.61
C THR A 79 15.04 8.72 -6.91
N ALA A 80 14.30 8.11 -7.86
CA ALA A 80 14.84 7.68 -9.14
C ALA A 80 15.45 8.84 -9.92
N GLN A 81 14.76 9.98 -10.02
CA GLN A 81 15.25 11.19 -10.69
C GLN A 81 16.55 11.72 -10.07
N ARG A 82 16.61 11.79 -8.72
CA ARG A 82 17.82 12.28 -8.03
C ARG A 82 18.99 11.31 -8.13
N VAL A 83 18.72 10.00 -8.15
CA VAL A 83 19.71 8.96 -8.40
C VAL A 83 20.25 9.04 -9.82
N GLY A 84 19.36 9.17 -10.81
CA GLY A 84 19.72 9.30 -12.22
C GLY A 84 20.54 10.57 -12.49
N ALA A 85 20.23 11.68 -11.81
CA ALA A 85 20.99 12.93 -11.88
C ALA A 85 22.32 12.89 -11.08
N GLY A 86 22.70 11.77 -10.45
CA GLY A 86 23.90 11.67 -9.62
C GLY A 86 23.82 12.41 -8.28
N ALA A 87 22.65 12.96 -7.90
CA ALA A 87 22.45 13.74 -6.70
C ALA A 87 22.20 12.84 -5.47
N VAL A 88 23.12 11.93 -5.19
CA VAL A 88 23.02 10.82 -4.22
C VAL A 88 22.58 11.29 -2.84
N GLU A 89 23.21 12.35 -2.28
CA GLU A 89 22.86 12.86 -0.95
C GLU A 89 21.44 13.45 -0.87
N ARG A 90 20.97 14.05 -1.97
CA ARG A 90 19.58 14.52 -2.07
C ARG A 90 18.61 13.35 -2.22
N ALA A 91 18.99 12.31 -2.96
CA ALA A 91 18.18 11.10 -3.14
C ALA A 91 17.94 10.39 -1.80
N ARG A 92 18.96 10.30 -0.92
CA ARG A 92 18.85 9.69 0.42
C ARG A 92 17.83 10.37 1.34
N ARG A 93 17.55 11.65 1.14
CA ARG A 93 16.58 12.41 1.96
C ARG A 93 15.13 12.10 1.59
N VAL A 94 14.87 11.70 0.34
CA VAL A 94 13.52 11.58 -0.19
C VAL A 94 12.68 10.55 0.59
N PRO A 95 13.08 9.26 0.70
CA PRO A 95 12.24 8.25 1.33
C PRO A 95 11.92 8.55 2.79
N VAL A 96 12.90 9.09 3.52
CA VAL A 96 12.74 9.38 4.96
C VAL A 96 11.80 10.57 5.17
N ASN A 97 11.97 11.63 4.38
CA ASN A 97 11.09 12.80 4.46
C ASN A 97 9.68 12.49 3.96
N ALA A 98 9.56 11.67 2.90
CA ALA A 98 8.26 11.17 2.44
C ALA A 98 7.56 10.32 3.51
N ALA A 99 8.28 9.40 4.17
CA ALA A 99 7.73 8.59 5.25
C ALA A 99 7.30 9.42 6.46
N GLY A 100 8.14 10.39 6.89
CA GLY A 100 7.78 11.30 7.97
C GLY A 100 6.54 12.13 7.66
N ALA A 101 6.44 12.68 6.45
CA ALA A 101 5.25 13.42 6.01
C ALA A 101 4.03 12.52 5.85
N ALA A 102 4.21 11.29 5.34
CA ALA A 102 3.16 10.28 5.25
C ALA A 102 2.57 9.98 6.63
N VAL A 103 3.41 9.72 7.64
CA VAL A 103 2.98 9.47 9.03
C VAL A 103 2.12 10.63 9.54
N VAL A 104 2.53 11.87 9.34
CA VAL A 104 1.77 13.04 9.80
C VAL A 104 0.40 13.10 9.10
N VAL A 105 0.37 13.01 7.76
CA VAL A 105 -0.88 13.13 7.01
C VAL A 105 -1.81 11.93 7.25
N THR A 106 -1.26 10.71 7.26
CA THR A 106 -2.07 9.51 7.52
C THR A 106 -2.56 9.44 8.97
N SER A 107 -1.85 10.03 9.93
CA SER A 107 -2.36 10.20 11.31
C SER A 107 -3.57 11.12 11.36
N VAL A 108 -3.54 12.24 10.64
CA VAL A 108 -4.70 13.15 10.55
C VAL A 108 -5.90 12.46 9.91
N VAL A 109 -5.67 11.73 8.79
CA VAL A 109 -6.72 10.94 8.14
C VAL A 109 -7.20 9.80 9.04
N GLY A 110 -6.30 9.15 9.78
CA GLY A 110 -6.61 8.11 10.75
C GLY A 110 -7.51 8.60 11.89
N VAL A 111 -7.27 9.82 12.40
CA VAL A 111 -8.21 10.46 13.35
C VAL A 111 -9.58 10.62 12.71
N GLY A 112 -9.65 11.00 11.44
CA GLY A 112 -10.93 11.04 10.69
C GLY A 112 -11.62 9.68 10.65
N LEU A 113 -10.87 8.58 10.46
CA LEU A 113 -11.44 7.23 10.47
C LEU A 113 -12.00 6.80 11.85
N VAL A 114 -11.53 7.40 12.94
CA VAL A 114 -12.05 7.14 14.29
C VAL A 114 -13.29 7.99 14.57
N VAL A 115 -13.31 9.24 14.11
CA VAL A 115 -14.35 10.23 14.47
C VAL A 115 -15.58 10.15 13.55
N LEU A 116 -15.37 9.87 12.24
CA LEU A 116 -16.41 9.91 11.21
C LEU A 116 -17.25 8.63 11.00
N PRO A 117 -16.85 7.41 11.41
CA PRO A 117 -17.58 6.17 11.10
C PRO A 117 -19.06 6.17 11.45
N PRO A 118 -19.50 6.76 12.59
CA PRO A 118 -20.93 6.79 12.92
C PRO A 118 -21.79 7.52 11.89
N THR A 119 -21.21 8.50 11.19
CA THR A 119 -21.92 9.29 10.16
C THR A 119 -21.91 8.61 8.79
N VAL A 120 -20.87 7.83 8.48
CA VAL A 120 -20.77 7.09 7.20
C VAL A 120 -21.66 5.84 7.21
N GLY A 121 -21.84 5.20 8.36
CA GLY A 121 -22.77 4.06 8.52
C GLY A 121 -24.20 4.39 8.09
N GLY A 122 -24.67 5.62 8.34
CA GLY A 122 -26.00 6.07 7.94
C GLY A 122 -26.22 6.22 6.43
N LEU A 123 -25.16 6.22 5.61
CA LEU A 123 -25.28 6.33 4.14
C LEU A 123 -25.68 5.01 3.47
N PHE A 124 -25.40 3.87 4.10
CA PHE A 124 -25.60 2.54 3.51
C PHE A 124 -26.72 1.74 4.17
N ASP A 125 -27.37 2.30 5.20
CA ASP A 125 -28.44 1.66 5.98
C ASP A 125 -28.13 0.19 6.36
N PRO A 126 -26.92 -0.12 6.90
CA PRO A 126 -26.56 -1.45 7.31
C PRO A 126 -27.30 -1.84 8.59
N SER A 127 -27.39 -3.14 8.88
CA SER A 127 -27.82 -3.58 10.20
C SER A 127 -26.89 -3.01 11.30
N ALA A 128 -27.39 -2.85 12.52
CA ALA A 128 -26.61 -2.32 13.64
C ALA A 128 -25.31 -3.15 13.88
N ALA A 129 -25.40 -4.47 13.76
CA ALA A 129 -24.25 -5.35 13.91
C ALA A 129 -23.15 -5.09 12.86
N VAL A 130 -23.54 -4.90 11.59
CA VAL A 130 -22.59 -4.57 10.50
C VAL A 130 -21.99 -3.18 10.72
N ALA A 131 -22.78 -2.20 11.17
CA ALA A 131 -22.30 -0.86 11.47
C ALA A 131 -21.26 -0.86 12.60
N ASP A 132 -21.53 -1.56 13.71
CA ASP A 132 -20.60 -1.67 14.84
C ASP A 132 -19.29 -2.34 14.46
N MET A 133 -19.36 -3.42 13.68
CA MET A 133 -18.16 -4.10 13.16
C MET A 133 -17.36 -3.20 12.21
N ALA A 134 -18.02 -2.41 11.35
CA ALA A 134 -17.36 -1.49 10.45
C ALA A 134 -16.66 -0.35 11.21
N VAL A 135 -17.30 0.20 12.26
CA VAL A 135 -16.69 1.19 13.16
C VAL A 135 -15.46 0.62 13.86
N ALA A 136 -15.55 -0.60 14.41
CA ALA A 136 -14.43 -1.27 15.06
C ALA A 136 -13.26 -1.50 14.08
N TYR A 137 -13.56 -1.98 12.87
CA TYR A 137 -12.57 -2.21 11.82
C TYR A 137 -11.88 -0.93 11.37
N LEU A 138 -12.63 0.13 11.04
CA LEU A 138 -12.10 1.42 10.58
C LEU A 138 -11.26 2.09 11.67
N SER A 139 -11.71 2.01 12.94
CA SER A 139 -10.96 2.56 14.07
C SER A 139 -9.62 1.86 14.25
N ALA A 140 -9.59 0.53 14.17
CA ALA A 140 -8.34 -0.24 14.22
C ALA A 140 -7.47 0.01 12.96
N TYR A 141 -8.09 0.17 11.78
CA TYR A 141 -7.39 0.43 10.52
C TYR A 141 -6.68 1.79 10.50
N SER A 142 -7.07 2.74 11.36
CA SER A 142 -6.36 4.01 11.52
C SER A 142 -4.88 3.80 11.84
N LEU A 143 -4.54 2.78 12.63
CA LEU A 143 -3.15 2.39 12.94
C LEU A 143 -2.47 1.76 11.72
N ALA A 144 -3.19 0.91 10.99
CA ALA A 144 -2.70 0.30 9.76
C ALA A 144 -2.37 1.36 8.72
N LEU A 145 -3.21 2.38 8.58
CA LEU A 145 -3.01 3.48 7.63
C LEU A 145 -1.68 4.22 7.88
N VAL A 146 -1.36 4.50 9.16
CA VAL A 146 -0.10 5.17 9.54
C VAL A 146 1.11 4.27 9.26
N ALA A 147 1.02 3.00 9.65
CA ALA A 147 2.08 2.03 9.43
C ALA A 147 2.34 1.80 7.93
N THR A 148 1.27 1.66 7.12
CA THR A 148 1.35 1.50 5.67
C THR A 148 1.99 2.74 5.04
N GLY A 149 1.56 3.96 5.43
CA GLY A 149 2.14 5.20 4.90
C GLY A 149 3.65 5.30 5.11
N ALA A 150 4.13 4.91 6.29
CA ALA A 150 5.56 4.87 6.58
C ALA A 150 6.28 3.78 5.78
N SER A 151 5.74 2.56 5.77
CA SER A 151 6.32 1.41 5.08
C SER A 151 6.42 1.63 3.58
N ASP A 152 5.32 2.03 2.95
CA ASP A 152 5.24 2.18 1.49
C ASP A 152 6.12 3.32 0.98
N ALA A 153 6.23 4.43 1.72
CA ALA A 153 7.11 5.53 1.34
C ALA A 153 8.60 5.12 1.38
N LEU A 154 9.01 4.32 2.38
CA LEU A 154 10.38 3.80 2.49
C LEU A 154 10.65 2.73 1.44
N GLU A 155 9.75 1.78 1.28
CA GLU A 155 9.81 0.70 0.28
C GLU A 155 9.92 1.27 -1.14
N SER A 156 9.06 2.23 -1.47
CA SER A 156 9.07 2.91 -2.76
C SER A 156 10.39 3.66 -2.99
N GLY A 157 11.02 4.16 -1.94
CA GLY A 157 12.37 4.71 -2.00
C GLY A 157 13.40 3.68 -2.47
N PHE A 158 13.39 2.45 -1.94
CA PHE A 158 14.25 1.36 -2.43
C PHE A 158 13.98 1.04 -3.89
N THR A 159 12.71 0.98 -4.29
CA THR A 159 12.32 0.78 -5.70
C THR A 159 12.86 1.90 -6.59
N GLY A 160 12.73 3.17 -6.18
CA GLY A 160 13.30 4.31 -6.88
C GLY A 160 14.83 4.29 -6.96
N TRP A 161 15.48 3.66 -6.00
CA TRP A 161 16.93 3.43 -5.99
C TRP A 161 17.37 2.28 -6.91
N GLY A 162 16.42 1.46 -7.41
CA GLY A 162 16.66 0.27 -8.21
C GLY A 162 16.82 -1.02 -7.39
N ASP A 163 16.74 -0.96 -6.04
CA ASP A 163 16.75 -2.16 -5.19
C ASP A 163 15.33 -2.71 -4.96
N THR A 164 14.74 -3.24 -6.03
CA THR A 164 13.40 -3.85 -5.98
C THR A 164 13.33 -5.10 -5.10
N ARG A 165 14.47 -5.70 -4.77
CA ARG A 165 14.55 -6.82 -3.83
C ARG A 165 14.39 -6.38 -2.39
N ALA A 166 15.00 -5.24 -2.01
CA ALA A 166 14.76 -4.67 -0.69
C ALA A 166 13.28 -4.33 -0.55
N ALA A 167 12.67 -3.73 -1.56
CA ALA A 167 11.24 -3.45 -1.60
C ALA A 167 10.41 -4.73 -1.44
N PHE A 168 10.71 -5.77 -2.21
CA PHE A 168 10.06 -7.08 -2.07
C PHE A 168 10.20 -7.67 -0.66
N LEU A 169 11.39 -7.62 -0.06
CA LEU A 169 11.63 -8.17 1.29
C LEU A 169 10.84 -7.40 2.36
N VAL A 170 10.77 -6.07 2.25
CA VAL A 170 9.97 -5.22 3.14
C VAL A 170 8.50 -5.61 3.07
N ASN A 171 7.95 -5.67 1.87
CA ASN A 171 6.55 -6.01 1.65
C ASN A 171 6.24 -7.47 2.03
N ALA A 172 7.09 -8.42 1.61
CA ALA A 172 6.92 -9.83 1.96
C ALA A 172 6.98 -10.07 3.48
N SER A 173 7.80 -9.33 4.22
CA SER A 173 7.83 -9.41 5.68
C SER A 173 6.53 -8.89 6.31
N ALA A 174 6.01 -7.77 5.79
CA ALA A 174 4.73 -7.22 6.24
C ALA A 174 3.58 -8.21 6.02
N ILE A 175 3.50 -8.80 4.81
CA ILE A 175 2.50 -9.81 4.46
C ILE A 175 2.65 -11.06 5.32
N ALA A 176 3.86 -11.57 5.49
CA ALA A 176 4.09 -12.78 6.29
C ALA A 176 3.64 -12.60 7.75
N VAL A 177 3.96 -11.46 8.35
CA VAL A 177 3.52 -11.13 9.72
C VAL A 177 2.01 -11.00 9.79
N ASN A 178 1.38 -10.30 8.85
CA ASN A 178 -0.08 -10.15 8.79
C ASN A 178 -0.76 -11.52 8.68
N VAL A 179 -0.40 -12.35 7.71
CA VAL A 179 -0.98 -13.69 7.49
C VAL A 179 -0.87 -14.59 8.72
N VAL A 180 0.24 -14.48 9.47
CA VAL A 180 0.41 -15.25 10.73
C VAL A 180 -0.46 -14.68 11.84
N LEU A 181 -0.57 -13.36 11.95
CA LEU A 181 -1.33 -12.70 13.00
C LEU A 181 -2.84 -12.75 12.78
N ASP A 182 -3.32 -12.84 11.54
CA ASP A 182 -4.75 -12.87 11.23
C ASP A 182 -5.52 -13.93 12.05
N PRO A 183 -5.22 -15.23 11.96
CA PRO A 183 -5.95 -16.22 12.74
C PRO A 183 -5.81 -16.02 14.25
N LEU A 184 -4.67 -15.48 14.70
CA LEU A 184 -4.42 -15.26 16.12
C LEU A 184 -5.29 -14.12 16.67
N LEU A 185 -5.41 -13.01 15.95
CA LEU A 185 -6.11 -11.82 16.41
C LEU A 185 -7.59 -11.80 16.00
N ILE A 186 -7.94 -12.41 14.86
CA ILE A 186 -9.32 -12.47 14.39
C ILE A 186 -10.10 -13.48 15.24
N LEU A 187 -9.57 -14.69 15.44
CA LEU A 187 -10.26 -15.80 16.08
C LEU A 187 -9.82 -16.04 17.53
N GLY A 188 -8.84 -15.29 18.02
CA GLY A 188 -8.37 -15.41 19.40
C GLY A 188 -7.66 -16.75 19.70
N TYR A 189 -6.83 -17.24 18.77
CA TYR A 189 -6.10 -18.48 19.02
C TYR A 189 -5.00 -18.29 20.06
N TRP A 190 -4.76 -19.34 20.85
CA TRP A 190 -3.78 -19.43 21.94
C TRP A 190 -4.09 -18.45 23.08
N VAL A 191 -3.16 -17.49 23.30
CA VAL A 191 -3.26 -16.51 24.39
C VAL A 191 -3.82 -15.16 23.92
N PHE A 192 -4.13 -15.04 22.62
CA PHE A 192 -4.64 -13.79 22.05
C PHE A 192 -6.16 -13.67 22.27
N PRO A 193 -6.65 -12.49 22.62
CA PRO A 193 -8.10 -12.25 22.66
C PRO A 193 -8.69 -12.25 21.26
N GLU A 194 -9.93 -12.69 21.13
CA GLU A 194 -10.70 -12.61 19.90
C GLU A 194 -11.11 -11.14 19.66
N TRP A 195 -10.45 -10.48 18.69
CA TRP A 195 -10.75 -9.12 18.31
C TRP A 195 -11.64 -9.02 17.07
N GLY A 196 -12.03 -10.13 16.49
CA GLY A 196 -12.89 -10.19 15.32
C GLY A 196 -12.31 -9.38 14.16
N VAL A 197 -13.15 -8.57 13.50
CA VAL A 197 -12.73 -7.74 12.35
C VAL A 197 -11.64 -6.73 12.70
N ALA A 198 -11.65 -6.18 13.92
CA ALA A 198 -10.60 -5.28 14.37
C ALA A 198 -9.24 -5.98 14.43
N GLY A 199 -9.21 -7.29 14.73
CA GLY A 199 -8.00 -8.11 14.71
C GLY A 199 -7.32 -8.14 13.36
N ALA A 200 -8.07 -8.24 12.26
CA ALA A 200 -7.54 -8.16 10.89
C ALA A 200 -6.85 -6.81 10.62
N ALA A 201 -7.46 -5.70 11.04
CA ALA A 201 -6.87 -4.38 10.89
C ALA A 201 -5.59 -4.20 11.72
N VAL A 202 -5.57 -4.73 12.95
CA VAL A 202 -4.37 -4.70 13.82
C VAL A 202 -3.27 -5.59 13.26
N ALA A 203 -3.60 -6.78 12.74
CA ALA A 203 -2.62 -7.65 12.06
C ALA A 203 -1.94 -6.93 10.89
N THR A 204 -2.74 -6.22 10.09
CA THR A 204 -2.25 -5.35 8.99
C THR A 204 -1.33 -4.25 9.53
N ALA A 205 -1.72 -3.56 10.60
CA ALA A 205 -0.92 -2.51 11.22
C ALA A 205 0.44 -3.02 11.70
N VAL A 206 0.45 -4.15 12.40
CA VAL A 206 1.69 -4.78 12.89
C VAL A 206 2.56 -5.24 11.72
N GLY A 207 1.97 -5.87 10.70
CA GLY A 207 2.67 -6.29 9.50
C GLY A 207 3.43 -5.13 8.84
N TYR A 208 2.74 -4.03 8.52
CA TYR A 208 3.36 -2.86 7.90
C TYR A 208 4.34 -2.12 8.84
N ALA A 209 4.10 -2.13 10.16
CA ALA A 209 5.07 -1.60 11.11
C ALA A 209 6.38 -2.41 11.08
N VAL A 210 6.31 -3.74 11.01
CA VAL A 210 7.48 -4.61 10.81
C VAL A 210 8.16 -4.33 9.47
N GLY A 211 7.38 -4.15 8.40
CA GLY A 211 7.90 -3.72 7.09
C GLY A 211 8.68 -2.41 7.16
N ALA A 212 8.11 -1.39 7.80
CA ALA A 212 8.76 -0.09 7.99
C ALA A 212 10.07 -0.21 8.80
N LEU A 213 10.05 -0.99 9.88
CA LEU A 213 11.24 -1.25 10.71
C LEU A 213 12.33 -1.99 9.91
N LEU A 214 11.95 -2.97 9.09
CA LEU A 214 12.89 -3.66 8.21
C LEU A 214 13.47 -2.71 7.17
N ALA A 215 12.65 -1.86 6.54
CA ALA A 215 13.10 -0.86 5.58
C ALA A 215 14.13 0.09 6.21
N LEU A 216 13.86 0.59 7.41
CA LEU A 216 14.79 1.42 8.17
C LEU A 216 16.09 0.66 8.51
N ALA A 217 15.98 -0.60 8.94
CA ALA A 217 17.15 -1.42 9.26
C ALA A 217 18.04 -1.67 8.03
N LEU A 218 17.45 -1.93 6.86
CA LEU A 218 18.17 -2.07 5.60
C LEU A 218 18.86 -0.76 5.19
N ALA A 219 18.18 0.37 5.34
CA ALA A 219 18.73 1.69 5.04
C ALA A 219 19.87 2.09 6.01
N VAL A 220 19.76 1.76 7.29
CA VAL A 220 20.85 1.98 8.27
C VAL A 220 22.08 1.14 7.93
N ARG A 221 21.88 -0.11 7.51
CA ARG A 221 22.99 -1.00 7.09
C ARG A 221 23.62 -0.61 5.76
N GLY A 222 23.01 0.29 5.01
CA GLY A 222 23.55 0.79 3.75
C GLY A 222 23.38 -0.20 2.59
N ARG A 223 22.22 -0.85 2.50
CA ARG A 223 21.92 -1.75 1.39
C ARG A 223 21.74 -0.97 0.09
N GLY A 224 22.39 -1.43 -0.99
CA GLY A 224 22.20 -0.88 -2.34
C GLY A 224 22.59 0.60 -2.47
N ASP A 225 23.61 1.09 -1.77
CA ASP A 225 24.01 2.50 -1.71
C ASP A 225 22.98 3.42 -1.03
N PHE A 226 21.79 2.96 -0.75
CA PHE A 226 20.83 3.69 0.08
C PHE A 226 21.22 3.52 1.55
N ARG A 227 22.05 4.44 2.03
CA ARG A 227 22.48 4.49 3.43
C ARG A 227 21.92 5.72 4.11
N LEU A 228 21.28 5.52 5.27
CA LEU A 228 20.86 6.62 6.13
C LEU A 228 22.07 7.35 6.70
N THR A 229 22.06 8.67 6.51
CA THR A 229 23.03 9.59 7.11
C THR A 229 22.28 10.51 8.08
N ARG A 230 23.00 11.16 9.00
CA ARG A 230 22.36 12.17 9.87
C ARG A 230 21.67 13.28 9.06
N ALA A 231 22.24 13.62 7.91
CA ALA A 231 21.65 14.62 7.01
C ALA A 231 20.37 14.14 6.32
N SER A 232 20.19 12.82 6.10
CA SER A 232 18.98 12.30 5.46
C SER A 232 17.77 12.25 6.40
N VAL A 233 18.00 12.27 7.71
CA VAL A 233 16.93 12.20 8.74
C VAL A 233 16.44 13.62 9.14
N THR A 234 17.15 14.68 8.73
CA THR A 234 16.70 16.05 9.03
C THR A 234 15.46 16.38 8.20
N PRO A 235 14.40 16.95 8.83
CA PRO A 235 13.22 17.40 8.12
C PRO A 235 13.56 18.40 7.00
N ASP A 236 13.12 18.12 5.79
CA ASP A 236 13.39 18.92 4.60
C ASP A 236 12.06 19.22 3.87
N LEU A 237 11.42 20.33 4.26
CA LEU A 237 10.16 20.78 3.67
C LEU A 237 10.22 20.97 2.15
N PRO A 238 11.31 21.53 1.56
CA PRO A 238 11.48 21.55 0.12
C PRO A 238 11.35 20.17 -0.52
N THR A 239 12.02 19.14 0.03
CA THR A 239 11.91 17.77 -0.46
C THR A 239 10.48 17.23 -0.32
N VAL A 240 9.79 17.47 0.80
CA VAL A 240 8.38 17.06 0.96
C VAL A 240 7.49 17.73 -0.07
N ARG A 241 7.70 19.01 -0.35
CA ARG A 241 6.94 19.75 -1.37
C ARG A 241 7.17 19.19 -2.79
N GLU A 242 8.39 18.79 -3.11
CA GLU A 242 8.69 18.12 -4.39
C GLU A 242 8.01 16.74 -4.47
N VAL A 243 8.04 15.94 -3.37
CA VAL A 243 7.32 14.66 -3.27
C VAL A 243 5.83 14.86 -3.54
N LEU A 244 5.20 15.85 -2.92
CA LEU A 244 3.81 16.20 -3.15
C LEU A 244 3.55 16.66 -4.59
N GLY A 245 4.46 17.46 -5.16
CA GLY A 245 4.36 17.92 -6.55
C GLY A 245 4.34 16.80 -7.58
N VAL A 246 5.05 15.70 -7.30
CA VAL A 246 5.06 14.49 -8.14
C VAL A 246 3.89 13.55 -7.81
N GLY A 247 3.63 13.34 -6.52
CA GLY A 247 2.65 12.35 -6.07
C GLY A 247 1.20 12.79 -6.28
N LEU A 248 0.86 14.04 -6.02
CA LEU A 248 -0.52 14.54 -6.13
C LEU A 248 -1.15 14.39 -7.52
N PRO A 249 -0.48 14.73 -8.64
CA PRO A 249 -1.05 14.52 -9.96
C PRO A 249 -1.37 13.05 -10.25
N ILE A 250 -0.49 12.13 -9.85
CA ILE A 250 -0.65 10.69 -10.07
C ILE A 250 -1.77 10.14 -9.18
N ALA A 251 -1.83 10.56 -7.92
CA ALA A 251 -2.90 10.19 -7.01
C ALA A 251 -4.26 10.75 -7.49
N GLY A 252 -4.29 11.98 -7.99
CA GLY A 252 -5.48 12.58 -8.61
C GLY A 252 -5.96 11.80 -9.83
N GLN A 253 -5.03 11.35 -10.68
CA GLN A 253 -5.36 10.50 -11.82
C GLN A 253 -5.93 9.14 -11.36
N ASN A 254 -5.37 8.54 -10.29
CA ASN A 254 -5.91 7.30 -9.71
C ASN A 254 -7.29 7.51 -9.07
N ALA A 255 -7.50 8.61 -8.36
CA ALA A 255 -8.79 8.98 -7.80
C ALA A 255 -9.84 9.16 -8.91
N GLY A 256 -9.49 9.82 -10.01
CA GLY A 256 -10.34 9.95 -11.19
C GLY A 256 -10.76 8.60 -11.79
N ARG A 257 -9.82 7.66 -11.90
CA ARG A 257 -10.12 6.29 -12.34
C ARG A 257 -11.06 5.57 -11.38
N GLN A 258 -10.90 5.78 -10.08
CA GLN A 258 -11.77 5.18 -9.07
C GLN A 258 -13.20 5.74 -9.15
N VAL A 259 -13.34 7.05 -9.32
CA VAL A 259 -14.64 7.68 -9.54
C VAL A 259 -15.30 7.17 -10.82
N ALA A 260 -14.56 7.07 -11.92
CA ALA A 260 -15.06 6.49 -13.17
C ALA A 260 -15.54 5.04 -12.98
N ARG A 261 -14.79 4.23 -12.23
CA ARG A 261 -15.18 2.86 -11.88
C ARG A 261 -16.48 2.82 -11.07
N LEU A 262 -16.63 3.70 -10.10
CA LEU A 262 -17.87 3.81 -9.30
C LEU A 262 -19.06 4.19 -10.18
N LEU A 263 -18.90 5.10 -11.13
CA LEU A 263 -19.95 5.46 -12.10
C LEU A 263 -20.33 4.27 -12.99
N VAL A 264 -19.36 3.50 -13.48
CA VAL A 264 -19.62 2.28 -14.26
C VAL A 264 -20.41 1.27 -13.42
N VAL A 265 -20.00 1.03 -12.17
CA VAL A 265 -20.70 0.12 -11.25
C VAL A 265 -22.13 0.61 -11.01
N ALA A 266 -22.35 1.90 -10.81
CA ALA A 266 -23.69 2.47 -10.62
C ALA A 266 -24.56 2.27 -11.87
N VAL A 267 -24.04 2.53 -13.06
CA VAL A 267 -24.77 2.30 -14.33
C VAL A 267 -25.09 0.82 -14.51
N VAL A 268 -24.13 -0.08 -14.27
CA VAL A 268 -24.36 -1.54 -14.38
C VAL A 268 -25.43 -1.98 -13.38
N SER A 269 -25.43 -1.44 -12.15
CA SER A 269 -26.44 -1.74 -11.14
C SER A 269 -27.84 -1.33 -11.59
N ILE A 270 -27.98 -0.14 -12.18
CA ILE A 270 -29.26 0.38 -12.65
C ILE A 270 -29.79 -0.39 -13.87
N VAL A 271 -28.89 -0.71 -14.83
CA VAL A 271 -29.30 -1.28 -16.11
C VAL A 271 -29.45 -2.80 -16.04
N ALA A 272 -28.55 -3.50 -15.34
CA ALA A 272 -28.47 -4.97 -15.36
C ALA A 272 -28.70 -5.62 -13.98
N GLY A 273 -28.93 -4.82 -12.95
CA GLY A 273 -29.23 -5.30 -11.60
C GLY A 273 -28.15 -6.18 -10.97
N ALA A 274 -28.52 -7.03 -10.02
CA ALA A 274 -27.61 -7.91 -9.30
C ALA A 274 -26.84 -8.89 -10.21
N PRO A 275 -27.44 -9.53 -11.23
CA PRO A 275 -26.70 -10.41 -12.15
C PRO A 275 -25.62 -9.67 -12.94
N GLY A 276 -25.91 -8.46 -13.41
CA GLY A 276 -24.95 -7.62 -14.12
C GLY A 276 -23.78 -7.20 -13.23
N LEU A 277 -24.06 -6.83 -11.97
CA LEU A 277 -23.03 -6.52 -10.98
C LEU A 277 -22.12 -7.72 -10.72
N ALA A 278 -22.70 -8.91 -10.54
CA ALA A 278 -21.92 -10.13 -10.33
C ALA A 278 -21.00 -10.43 -11.52
N ALA A 279 -21.51 -10.33 -12.75
CA ALA A 279 -20.73 -10.53 -13.96
C ALA A 279 -19.61 -9.48 -14.09
N TYR A 280 -19.90 -8.21 -13.80
CA TYR A 280 -18.90 -7.14 -13.80
C TYR A 280 -17.81 -7.39 -12.77
N HIS A 281 -18.17 -7.79 -11.54
CA HIS A 281 -17.20 -8.08 -10.47
C HIS A 281 -16.28 -9.25 -10.85
N ILE A 282 -16.85 -10.36 -11.34
CA ILE A 282 -16.05 -11.51 -11.80
C ILE A 282 -15.11 -11.08 -12.94
N GLY A 283 -15.63 -10.39 -13.95
CA GLY A 283 -14.82 -9.91 -15.07
C GLY A 283 -13.71 -8.95 -14.64
N SER A 284 -14.01 -8.02 -13.73
CA SER A 284 -13.00 -7.09 -13.20
C SER A 284 -11.94 -7.80 -12.37
N GLN A 285 -12.29 -8.84 -11.62
CA GLN A 285 -11.35 -9.63 -10.84
C GLN A 285 -10.39 -10.40 -11.74
N VAL A 286 -10.92 -11.07 -12.79
CA VAL A 286 -10.08 -11.76 -13.79
C VAL A 286 -9.16 -10.76 -14.50
N ALA A 287 -9.68 -9.59 -14.88
CA ALA A 287 -8.88 -8.55 -15.51
C ALA A 287 -7.78 -8.04 -14.57
N SER A 288 -8.06 -7.84 -13.29
CA SER A 288 -7.07 -7.36 -12.32
C SER A 288 -5.88 -8.30 -12.20
N VAL A 289 -6.11 -9.61 -12.14
CA VAL A 289 -5.03 -10.62 -12.11
C VAL A 289 -4.19 -10.57 -13.40
N ALA A 290 -4.82 -10.42 -14.56
CA ALA A 290 -4.13 -10.31 -15.84
C ALA A 290 -3.26 -9.04 -15.94
N PHE A 291 -3.61 -7.95 -15.21
CA PHE A 291 -2.84 -6.71 -15.17
C PHE A 291 -1.66 -6.71 -14.19
N VAL A 292 -1.55 -7.68 -13.27
CA VAL A 292 -0.45 -7.76 -12.29
C VAL A 292 0.95 -7.68 -12.94
N PRO A 293 1.25 -8.44 -14.02
CA PRO A 293 2.56 -8.33 -14.67
C PRO A 293 2.82 -6.93 -15.26
N ALA A 294 1.77 -6.31 -15.84
CA ALA A 294 1.87 -4.96 -16.40
C ALA A 294 2.15 -3.90 -15.33
N GLN A 295 1.57 -4.06 -14.13
CA GLN A 295 1.83 -3.16 -12.99
C GLN A 295 3.29 -3.27 -12.52
N GLY A 296 3.82 -4.49 -12.36
CA GLY A 296 5.21 -4.69 -11.97
C GLY A 296 6.20 -4.13 -13.00
N LEU A 297 5.92 -4.31 -14.30
CA LEU A 297 6.71 -3.70 -15.38
C LEU A 297 6.64 -2.16 -15.36
N GLY A 298 5.46 -1.59 -15.11
CA GLY A 298 5.26 -0.15 -15.00
C GLY A 298 6.08 0.46 -13.85
N GLN A 299 6.06 -0.19 -12.68
CA GLN A 299 6.87 0.22 -11.52
C GLN A 299 8.37 0.12 -11.80
N ALA A 300 8.81 -0.99 -12.44
CA ALA A 300 10.20 -1.14 -12.86
C ALA A 300 10.63 -0.07 -13.86
N ALA A 301 9.78 0.26 -14.83
CA ALA A 301 10.04 1.31 -15.81
C ALA A 301 10.23 2.68 -15.16
N THR A 302 9.46 3.00 -14.10
CA THR A 302 9.63 4.25 -13.33
C THR A 302 11.03 4.36 -12.72
N SER A 303 11.61 3.24 -12.27
CA SER A 303 12.96 3.23 -11.70
C SER A 303 14.08 3.36 -12.75
N VAL A 304 13.80 3.03 -14.01
CA VAL A 304 14.78 3.10 -15.12
C VAL A 304 14.75 4.46 -15.82
N VAL A 305 13.57 5.08 -15.91
CA VAL A 305 13.37 6.35 -16.64
C VAL A 305 13.62 7.58 -15.75
N GLY A 306 13.46 7.45 -14.42
CA GLY A 306 13.80 8.49 -13.45
C GLY A 306 15.28 8.62 -13.28
#